data_34d0e8d21765cd79835d857d49bc4a9a
#
_entry.id   34d0e8d21765cd79835d857d49bc4a9a
#
_cell.length_a   1.000
_cell.length_b   1.000
_cell.length_c   1.000
_cell.angle_alpha   90.00
_cell.angle_beta   90.00
_cell.angle_gamma   90.00
#
_symmetry.space_group_name_H-M   'P 1'
#
loop_
_entity.id
_entity.type
_entity.pdbx_description
1 polymer ?
#
loop_
_entity_poly.entity_id
_entity_poly.type
_entity_poly.pdbx_seq_one_letter_code
_entity_poly.pdbx_strand_id
1 'polypeptide(L)'
;MAREDRITADVTMLEMLAPPKLNLKWPISGLAFIETPEPEIKQYRAIYHAVGDNHFWVNRKRLTDGQLGALLYHPENYVTQLWKDNECIGFTEYHARHFPQMEIVFVGLVASETGKGLGRAMLSHTLQKIWNRNPTRVIIETNTLDHPSALPLYQKIGFKPYKRKRVSIKDTQ
;
A
#
# COMPACT_ATOMS: atom_id res chain seq x y z
N MET A 1 -31.79 -5.88 -18.17
CA MET A 1 -31.06 -5.52 -16.93
C MET A 1 -29.63 -6.06 -17.07
N ALA A 2 -28.65 -5.19 -17.20
CA ALA A 2 -27.27 -5.61 -17.22
C ALA A 2 -26.93 -6.21 -15.83
N ARG A 3 -26.43 -7.45 -15.79
CA ARG A 3 -25.84 -8.04 -14.59
C ARG A 3 -24.61 -7.17 -14.25
N GLU A 4 -24.68 -6.43 -13.17
CA GLU A 4 -23.47 -5.81 -12.61
C GLU A 4 -22.55 -6.96 -12.19
N ASP A 5 -21.48 -7.18 -12.91
CA ASP A 5 -20.49 -8.18 -12.57
C ASP A 5 -19.81 -7.75 -11.27
N ARG A 6 -20.10 -8.50 -10.22
CA ARG A 6 -19.52 -8.29 -8.88
C ARG A 6 -18.50 -9.37 -8.61
N ILE A 7 -17.31 -8.95 -8.26
CA ILE A 7 -16.22 -9.84 -7.87
C ILE A 7 -16.20 -9.95 -6.34
N THR A 8 -16.13 -11.16 -5.82
CA THR A 8 -15.99 -11.38 -4.37
C THR A 8 -14.53 -11.56 -3.99
N ALA A 9 -14.15 -11.01 -2.85
CA ALA A 9 -12.83 -11.18 -2.26
C ALA A 9 -12.92 -11.46 -0.77
N ASP A 10 -12.04 -12.31 -0.27
CA ASP A 10 -11.84 -12.52 1.16
C ASP A 10 -10.72 -11.58 1.63
N VAL A 11 -11.06 -10.66 2.53
CA VAL A 11 -10.16 -9.68 3.12
C VAL A 11 -9.61 -10.22 4.43
N THR A 12 -8.29 -10.20 4.58
CA THR A 12 -7.60 -10.45 5.84
C THR A 12 -7.07 -9.12 6.38
N MET A 13 -7.48 -8.77 7.58
CA MET A 13 -7.00 -7.62 8.33
C MET A 13 -5.91 -8.09 9.30
N LEU A 14 -4.76 -7.41 9.29
CA LEU A 14 -3.61 -7.75 10.12
C LEU A 14 -3.19 -6.54 10.96
N GLU A 15 -2.59 -6.84 12.11
CA GLU A 15 -2.08 -5.83 13.04
C GLU A 15 -0.67 -6.14 13.51
N MET A 16 -0.01 -5.08 13.95
CA MET A 16 1.30 -5.12 14.61
C MET A 16 1.24 -4.22 15.84
N LEU A 17 1.56 -4.77 17.02
CA LEU A 17 1.41 -4.08 18.32
C LEU A 17 2.74 -3.65 18.94
N ALA A 18 3.84 -3.97 18.28
CA ALA A 18 5.19 -3.58 18.69
C ALA A 18 6.10 -3.46 17.46
N PRO A 19 7.15 -2.64 17.50
CA PRO A 19 8.08 -2.51 16.39
C PRO A 19 8.76 -3.85 16.09
N PRO A 20 8.79 -4.27 14.80
CA PRO A 20 9.43 -5.52 14.40
C PRO A 20 10.95 -5.34 14.27
N LYS A 21 11.66 -6.46 14.18
CA LYS A 21 13.07 -6.44 13.75
C LYS A 21 13.14 -6.24 12.25
N LEU A 22 13.60 -5.07 11.81
CA LEU A 22 13.66 -4.69 10.41
C LEU A 22 15.03 -4.94 9.78
N ASN A 23 15.03 -5.36 8.51
CA ASN A 23 16.17 -5.31 7.63
C ASN A 23 15.95 -4.19 6.60
N LEU A 24 16.73 -3.12 6.70
CA LEU A 24 16.63 -1.93 5.86
C LEU A 24 17.53 -1.97 4.61
N LYS A 25 18.20 -3.09 4.36
CA LYS A 25 19.06 -3.25 3.20
C LYS A 25 18.23 -3.42 1.93
N TRP A 26 18.49 -2.58 0.92
CA TRP A 26 17.95 -2.76 -0.40
C TRP A 26 18.63 -3.93 -1.12
N PRO A 27 17.87 -4.78 -1.85
CA PRO A 27 18.44 -5.94 -2.55
C PRO A 27 19.27 -5.57 -3.78
N ILE A 28 19.04 -4.37 -4.34
CA ILE A 28 19.77 -3.83 -5.49
C ILE A 28 20.15 -2.37 -5.24
N SER A 29 21.16 -1.88 -5.96
CA SER A 29 21.55 -0.46 -5.97
C SER A 29 20.75 0.37 -6.97
N GLY A 30 20.93 1.70 -6.97
CA GLY A 30 20.30 2.61 -7.92
C GLY A 30 18.84 2.92 -7.64
N LEU A 31 18.37 2.68 -6.41
CA LEU A 31 17.03 2.98 -5.96
C LEU A 31 16.97 4.27 -5.16
N ALA A 32 15.86 5.01 -5.30
CA ALA A 32 15.51 6.13 -4.45
C ALA A 32 14.09 5.91 -3.90
N PHE A 33 13.95 5.88 -2.57
CA PHE A 33 12.65 5.77 -1.88
C PHE A 33 12.31 7.11 -1.24
N ILE A 34 11.48 7.89 -1.93
CA ILE A 34 11.29 9.32 -1.69
C ILE A 34 9.87 9.55 -1.15
N GLU A 35 9.80 10.18 0.03
CA GLU A 35 8.54 10.69 0.56
C GLU A 35 8.08 11.88 -0.28
N THR A 36 6.83 11.86 -0.72
CA THR A 36 6.24 12.86 -1.61
C THR A 36 4.99 13.42 -0.91
N PRO A 37 5.13 14.51 -0.13
CA PRO A 37 4.04 15.06 0.68
C PRO A 37 2.84 15.54 -0.13
N GLU A 38 3.09 16.07 -1.32
CA GLU A 38 2.06 16.56 -2.24
C GLU A 38 2.31 15.95 -3.63
N PRO A 39 2.00 14.64 -3.81
CA PRO A 39 2.24 14.00 -5.10
C PRO A 39 1.35 14.63 -6.18
N GLU A 40 1.92 14.85 -7.35
CA GLU A 40 1.14 15.27 -8.51
C GLU A 40 0.06 14.22 -8.80
N ILE A 41 -1.21 14.66 -8.92
CA ILE A 41 -2.37 13.75 -9.08
C ILE A 41 -2.20 12.82 -10.27
N LYS A 42 -1.75 13.33 -11.41
CA LYS A 42 -1.51 12.54 -12.62
C LYS A 42 -0.44 11.46 -12.40
N GLN A 43 0.65 11.81 -11.72
CA GLN A 43 1.75 10.90 -11.39
C GLN A 43 1.30 9.81 -10.39
N TYR A 44 0.55 10.21 -9.36
CA TYR A 44 -0.02 9.27 -8.40
C TYR A 44 -0.99 8.29 -9.09
N ARG A 45 -1.89 8.78 -9.94
CA ARG A 45 -2.79 7.91 -10.70
C ARG A 45 -2.03 6.94 -11.60
N ALA A 46 -0.97 7.39 -12.25
CA ALA A 46 -0.17 6.53 -13.12
C ALA A 46 0.43 5.34 -12.36
N ILE A 47 1.05 5.57 -11.19
CA ILE A 47 1.62 4.47 -10.39
C ILE A 47 0.51 3.63 -9.73
N TYR A 48 -0.58 4.25 -9.28
CA TYR A 48 -1.71 3.53 -8.72
C TYR A 48 -2.31 2.54 -9.73
N HIS A 49 -2.50 2.96 -10.98
CA HIS A 49 -2.97 2.10 -12.07
C HIS A 49 -1.96 1.02 -12.44
N ALA A 50 -0.69 1.40 -12.61
CA ALA A 50 0.36 0.46 -12.99
C ALA A 50 0.53 -0.70 -11.99
N VAL A 51 0.32 -0.42 -10.70
CA VAL A 51 0.37 -1.43 -9.64
C VAL A 51 -0.98 -2.14 -9.47
N GLY A 52 -2.07 -1.38 -9.41
CA GLY A 52 -3.34 -1.85 -8.87
C GLY A 52 -4.31 -2.44 -9.87
N ASP A 53 -4.16 -2.19 -11.19
CA ASP A 53 -5.15 -2.63 -12.18
C ASP A 53 -5.29 -4.16 -12.21
N ASN A 54 -4.19 -4.89 -12.08
CA ASN A 54 -4.21 -6.35 -12.02
C ASN A 54 -4.78 -6.92 -10.71
N HIS A 55 -5.04 -6.06 -9.71
CA HIS A 55 -5.49 -6.46 -8.37
C HIS A 55 -6.84 -5.85 -8.00
N PHE A 56 -7.57 -5.30 -8.97
CA PHE A 56 -8.88 -4.67 -8.77
C PHE A 56 -8.86 -3.55 -7.73
N TRP A 57 -7.81 -2.77 -7.71
CA TRP A 57 -7.74 -1.58 -6.87
C TRP A 57 -8.63 -0.48 -7.44
N VAL A 58 -9.77 -0.27 -6.82
CA VAL A 58 -10.80 0.66 -7.33
C VAL A 58 -10.97 1.91 -6.47
N ASN A 59 -10.47 1.90 -5.24
CA ASN A 59 -10.78 2.95 -4.26
C ASN A 59 -10.36 4.36 -4.71
N ARG A 60 -9.17 4.50 -5.30
CA ARG A 60 -8.68 5.79 -5.79
C ARG A 60 -9.23 6.16 -7.17
N LYS A 61 -9.58 5.17 -7.98
CA LYS A 61 -10.19 5.37 -9.31
C LYS A 61 -11.54 6.08 -9.24
N ARG A 62 -12.30 5.83 -8.18
CA ARG A 62 -13.65 6.38 -7.95
C ARG A 62 -13.64 7.83 -7.49
N LEU A 63 -12.48 8.37 -7.11
CA LEU A 63 -12.35 9.74 -6.63
C LEU A 63 -12.11 10.69 -7.81
N THR A 64 -12.77 11.86 -7.77
CA THR A 64 -12.38 12.98 -8.63
C THR A 64 -10.98 13.47 -8.26
N ASP A 65 -10.33 14.25 -9.13
CA ASP A 65 -9.00 14.80 -8.82
C ASP A 65 -9.02 15.69 -7.57
N GLY A 66 -10.10 16.45 -7.37
CA GLY A 66 -10.26 17.27 -6.15
C GLY A 66 -10.40 16.43 -4.88
N GLN A 67 -11.18 15.35 -4.93
CA GLN A 67 -11.33 14.43 -3.80
C GLN A 67 -10.03 13.68 -3.49
N LEU A 68 -9.34 13.22 -4.54
CA LEU A 68 -8.04 12.56 -4.41
C LEU A 68 -6.99 13.51 -3.82
N GLY A 69 -6.92 14.75 -4.32
CA GLY A 69 -6.02 15.77 -3.80
C GLY A 69 -6.28 16.08 -2.33
N ALA A 70 -7.55 16.26 -1.94
CA ALA A 70 -7.92 16.50 -0.53
C ALA A 70 -7.46 15.36 0.40
N LEU A 71 -7.47 14.11 -0.10
CA LEU A 71 -6.99 12.96 0.65
C LEU A 71 -5.47 12.89 0.69
N LEU A 72 -4.80 13.03 -0.46
CA LEU A 72 -3.34 12.87 -0.56
C LEU A 72 -2.59 14.01 0.13
N TYR A 73 -3.14 15.23 0.12
CA TYR A 73 -2.52 16.43 0.71
C TYR A 73 -2.89 16.61 2.19
N HIS A 74 -3.66 15.69 2.74
CA HIS A 74 -3.93 15.72 4.19
C HIS A 74 -2.63 15.57 4.97
N PRO A 75 -2.36 16.40 6.00
CA PRO A 75 -1.08 16.42 6.71
C PRO A 75 -0.74 15.09 7.43
N GLU A 76 -1.73 14.23 7.64
CA GLU A 76 -1.54 12.92 8.25
C GLU A 76 -1.61 11.76 7.23
N ASN A 77 -1.55 12.07 5.93
CA ASN A 77 -1.44 11.08 4.86
C ASN A 77 -0.05 11.15 4.23
N TYR A 78 0.58 10.02 4.07
CA TYR A 78 1.98 9.92 3.65
C TYR A 78 2.09 9.01 2.44
N VAL A 79 2.67 9.52 1.36
CA VAL A 79 3.00 8.77 0.15
C VAL A 79 4.50 8.72 -0.01
N THR A 80 5.06 7.54 -0.21
CA THR A 80 6.47 7.34 -0.52
C THR A 80 6.58 6.56 -1.82
N GLN A 81 7.35 7.06 -2.77
CA GLN A 81 7.52 6.46 -4.10
C GLN A 81 8.89 5.83 -4.22
N LEU A 82 8.95 4.66 -4.84
CA LEU A 82 10.19 3.97 -5.18
C LEU A 82 10.55 4.24 -6.64
N TRP A 83 11.73 4.79 -6.85
CA TRP A 83 12.27 5.16 -8.15
C TRP A 83 13.49 4.33 -8.52
N LYS A 84 13.58 3.95 -9.77
CA LYS A 84 14.71 3.26 -10.40
C LYS A 84 14.91 3.83 -11.80
N ASP A 85 16.11 4.28 -12.12
CA ASP A 85 16.45 4.84 -13.45
C ASP A 85 15.45 5.92 -13.93
N ASN A 86 15.05 6.84 -13.03
CA ASN A 86 14.07 7.90 -13.25
C ASN A 86 12.63 7.41 -13.52
N GLU A 87 12.34 6.16 -13.31
CA GLU A 87 11.00 5.57 -13.39
C GLU A 87 10.45 5.25 -12.01
N CYS A 88 9.18 5.63 -11.76
CA CYS A 88 8.49 5.24 -10.53
C CYS A 88 8.02 3.78 -10.68
N ILE A 89 8.60 2.88 -9.90
CA ILE A 89 8.35 1.44 -9.98
C ILE A 89 7.49 0.89 -8.86
N GLY A 90 7.16 1.69 -7.87
CA GLY A 90 6.34 1.28 -6.74
C GLY A 90 6.04 2.43 -5.79
N PHE A 91 5.16 2.18 -4.84
CA PHE A 91 4.83 3.16 -3.81
C PHE A 91 4.25 2.52 -2.56
N THR A 92 4.27 3.28 -1.47
CA THR A 92 3.51 3.01 -0.26
C THR A 92 2.68 4.23 0.11
N GLU A 93 1.50 3.99 0.67
CA GLU A 93 0.65 5.01 1.25
C GLU A 93 0.20 4.56 2.63
N TYR A 94 0.35 5.42 3.63
CA TYR A 94 -0.11 5.17 4.99
C TYR A 94 -0.61 6.47 5.62
N HIS A 95 -1.39 6.37 6.69
CA HIS A 95 -1.91 7.53 7.39
C HIS A 95 -1.94 7.36 8.91
N ALA A 96 -1.98 8.51 9.61
CA ALA A 96 -2.05 8.63 11.06
C ALA A 96 -3.37 9.26 11.55
N ARG A 97 -4.42 9.28 10.72
CA ARG A 97 -5.71 9.94 11.02
C ARG A 97 -6.42 9.39 12.25
N HIS A 98 -6.04 8.22 12.73
CA HIS A 98 -6.57 7.58 13.93
C HIS A 98 -5.48 7.32 14.97
N PHE A 99 -4.49 8.22 15.02
CA PHE A 99 -3.39 8.10 15.99
C PHE A 99 -3.94 7.92 17.42
N PRO A 100 -3.38 7.01 18.25
CA PRO A 100 -2.11 6.29 18.09
C PRO A 100 -2.17 5.01 17.23
N GLN A 101 -3.25 4.75 16.48
CA GLN A 101 -3.28 3.72 15.45
C GLN A 101 -2.89 4.33 14.10
N MET A 102 -1.99 3.67 13.38
CA MET A 102 -1.61 4.01 12.02
C MET A 102 -2.01 2.90 11.04
N GLU A 103 -2.31 3.27 9.81
CA GLU A 103 -2.77 2.31 8.80
C GLU A 103 -1.93 2.43 7.53
N ILE A 104 -1.43 1.28 7.05
CA ILE A 104 -0.83 1.17 5.72
C ILE A 104 -1.95 0.82 4.74
N VAL A 105 -2.20 1.71 3.79
CA VAL A 105 -3.31 1.59 2.84
C VAL A 105 -2.88 0.87 1.58
N PHE A 106 -1.70 1.21 1.04
CA PHE A 106 -1.15 0.60 -0.17
C PHE A 106 0.34 0.31 -0.01
N VAL A 107 0.74 -0.84 -0.51
CA VAL A 107 2.12 -1.25 -0.76
C VAL A 107 2.13 -1.99 -2.09
N GLY A 108 2.83 -1.48 -3.07
CA GLY A 108 2.83 -2.16 -4.35
C GLY A 108 3.99 -1.79 -5.26
N LEU A 109 4.30 -2.72 -6.13
CA LEU A 109 5.29 -2.63 -7.18
C LEU A 109 4.64 -2.88 -8.54
N VAL A 110 5.17 -2.27 -9.59
CA VAL A 110 4.82 -2.67 -10.96
C VAL A 110 5.20 -4.14 -11.18
N ALA A 111 4.43 -4.85 -12.01
CA ALA A 111 4.57 -6.30 -12.18
C ALA A 111 5.99 -6.74 -12.55
N SER A 112 6.69 -5.98 -13.39
CA SER A 112 8.08 -6.27 -13.82
C SER A 112 9.11 -6.23 -12.69
N GLU A 113 8.80 -5.60 -11.57
CA GLU A 113 9.72 -5.44 -10.43
C GLU A 113 9.35 -6.34 -9.23
N THR A 114 8.31 -7.15 -9.34
CA THR A 114 7.94 -8.14 -8.31
C THR A 114 8.92 -9.31 -8.25
N GLY A 115 8.98 -10.00 -7.12
CA GLY A 115 9.84 -11.19 -6.92
C GLY A 115 11.33 -10.90 -6.71
N LYS A 116 11.72 -9.63 -6.58
CA LYS A 116 13.13 -9.20 -6.42
C LYS A 116 13.46 -8.76 -4.98
N GLY A 117 12.54 -8.95 -4.04
CA GLY A 117 12.72 -8.52 -2.64
C GLY A 117 12.46 -7.04 -2.38
N LEU A 118 12.07 -6.26 -3.39
CA LEU A 118 11.82 -4.82 -3.27
C LEU A 118 10.60 -4.51 -2.40
N GLY A 119 9.54 -5.31 -2.47
CA GLY A 119 8.33 -5.13 -1.66
C GLY A 119 8.63 -5.26 -0.16
N ARG A 120 9.47 -6.21 0.22
CA ARG A 120 9.91 -6.36 1.61
C ARG A 120 10.75 -5.17 2.08
N ALA A 121 11.66 -4.69 1.24
CA ALA A 121 12.50 -3.53 1.56
C ALA A 121 11.63 -2.26 1.71
N MET A 122 10.71 -1.99 0.77
CA MET A 122 9.76 -0.88 0.86
C MET A 122 8.95 -0.92 2.15
N LEU A 123 8.35 -2.07 2.47
CA LEU A 123 7.55 -2.24 3.68
C LEU A 123 8.39 -2.05 4.94
N SER A 124 9.65 -2.54 4.97
CA SER A 124 10.56 -2.35 6.10
C SER A 124 10.88 -0.87 6.34
N HIS A 125 11.21 -0.11 5.28
CA HIS A 125 11.45 1.32 5.39
C HIS A 125 10.20 2.11 5.80
N THR A 126 9.03 1.71 5.29
CA THR A 126 7.75 2.32 5.69
C THR A 126 7.46 2.07 7.16
N LEU A 127 7.63 0.84 7.64
CA LEU A 127 7.44 0.49 9.06
C LEU A 127 8.42 1.24 9.96
N GLN A 128 9.66 1.44 9.54
CA GLN A 128 10.61 2.27 10.30
C GLN A 128 10.08 3.69 10.49
N LYS A 129 9.60 4.32 9.42
CA LYS A 129 8.99 5.67 9.48
C LYS A 129 7.77 5.71 10.39
N ILE A 130 6.92 4.71 10.30
CA ILE A 130 5.71 4.60 11.12
C ILE A 130 6.08 4.45 12.61
N TRP A 131 6.94 3.50 12.95
CA TRP A 131 7.31 3.23 14.35
C TRP A 131 8.13 4.34 14.99
N ASN A 132 8.84 5.16 14.21
CA ASN A 132 9.48 6.39 14.71
C ASN A 132 8.49 7.44 15.22
N ARG A 133 7.20 7.29 14.92
CA ARG A 133 6.10 8.13 15.44
C ARG A 133 5.49 7.58 16.74
N ASN A 134 5.98 6.46 17.22
CA ASN A 134 5.50 5.78 18.44
C ASN A 134 3.99 5.47 18.43
N PRO A 135 3.44 4.84 17.41
CA PRO A 135 2.06 4.37 17.45
C PRO A 135 1.92 3.22 18.46
N THR A 136 0.70 2.96 18.92
CA THR A 136 0.41 1.77 19.73
C THR A 136 0.00 0.57 18.88
N ARG A 137 -0.38 0.82 17.61
CA ARG A 137 -0.87 -0.20 16.70
C ARG A 137 -0.65 0.23 15.25
N VAL A 138 -0.21 -0.70 14.43
CA VAL A 138 -0.17 -0.54 12.97
C VAL A 138 -1.06 -1.60 12.34
N ILE A 139 -1.95 -1.20 11.44
CA ILE A 139 -2.83 -2.11 10.71
C ILE A 139 -2.53 -2.08 9.21
N ILE A 140 -2.78 -3.22 8.57
CA ILE A 140 -2.74 -3.40 7.13
C ILE A 140 -3.80 -4.42 6.74
N GLU A 141 -4.36 -4.32 5.55
CA GLU A 141 -5.23 -5.36 5.02
C GLU A 141 -4.75 -5.85 3.65
N THR A 142 -5.09 -7.07 3.32
CA THR A 142 -4.95 -7.65 1.99
C THR A 142 -6.13 -8.53 1.67
N ASN A 143 -6.34 -8.84 0.41
CA ASN A 143 -7.45 -9.68 -0.03
C ASN A 143 -7.00 -10.69 -1.10
N THR A 144 -7.88 -11.62 -1.43
CA THR A 144 -7.59 -12.71 -2.37
C THR A 144 -7.35 -12.27 -3.83
N LEU A 145 -7.57 -11.00 -4.16
CA LEU A 145 -7.28 -10.42 -5.48
C LEU A 145 -5.92 -9.72 -5.52
N ASP A 146 -5.32 -9.46 -4.36
CA ASP A 146 -3.97 -8.89 -4.27
C ASP A 146 -2.91 -9.88 -4.74
N HIS A 147 -1.68 -9.40 -4.89
CA HIS A 147 -0.56 -10.28 -5.23
C HIS A 147 -0.46 -11.41 -4.19
N PRO A 148 -0.31 -12.67 -4.60
CA PRO A 148 -0.35 -13.82 -3.68
C PRO A 148 0.77 -13.80 -2.63
N SER A 149 1.85 -13.06 -2.84
CA SER A 149 2.92 -12.91 -1.85
C SER A 149 2.64 -11.86 -0.76
N ALA A 150 1.56 -11.06 -0.86
CA ALA A 150 1.27 -9.98 0.08
C ALA A 150 1.03 -10.53 1.50
N LEU A 151 0.08 -11.43 1.69
CA LEU A 151 -0.23 -12.01 3.00
C LEU A 151 0.97 -12.71 3.65
N PRO A 152 1.70 -13.61 2.95
CA PRO A 152 2.91 -14.22 3.50
C PRO A 152 4.00 -13.20 3.88
N LEU A 153 4.18 -12.15 3.07
CA LEU A 153 5.13 -11.08 3.36
C LEU A 153 4.77 -10.35 4.66
N TYR A 154 3.51 -9.95 4.81
CA TYR A 154 3.04 -9.22 5.99
C TYR A 154 3.20 -10.07 7.27
N GLN A 155 2.86 -11.36 7.20
CA GLN A 155 3.06 -12.28 8.32
C GLN A 155 4.55 -12.47 8.66
N LYS A 156 5.39 -12.62 7.65
CA LYS A 156 6.84 -12.79 7.83
C LYS A 156 7.51 -11.57 8.48
N ILE A 157 7.03 -10.35 8.20
CA ILE A 157 7.59 -9.13 8.77
C ILE A 157 7.08 -8.85 10.19
N GLY A 158 6.02 -9.56 10.64
CA GLY A 158 5.54 -9.51 12.00
C GLY A 158 4.08 -9.14 12.20
N PHE A 159 3.32 -8.90 11.13
CA PHE A 159 1.87 -8.70 11.23
C PHE A 159 1.15 -10.00 11.58
N LYS A 160 0.09 -9.89 12.38
CA LYS A 160 -0.78 -11.00 12.76
C LYS A 160 -2.21 -10.76 12.29
N PRO A 161 -2.85 -11.72 11.62
CA PRO A 161 -4.26 -11.62 11.29
C PRO A 161 -5.12 -11.51 12.54
N TYR A 162 -6.08 -10.57 12.55
CA TYR A 162 -7.03 -10.42 13.66
C TYR A 162 -8.50 -10.45 13.23
N LYS A 163 -8.77 -10.25 11.92
CA LYS A 163 -10.12 -10.30 11.39
C LYS A 163 -10.11 -10.71 9.92
N ARG A 164 -11.16 -11.43 9.51
CA ARG A 164 -11.45 -11.75 8.10
C ARG A 164 -12.88 -11.36 7.78
N LYS A 165 -13.11 -10.91 6.57
CA LYS A 165 -14.45 -10.58 6.03
C LYS A 165 -14.50 -10.88 4.54
N ARG A 166 -15.70 -11.20 4.04
CA ARG A 166 -15.95 -11.29 2.60
C ARG A 166 -16.55 -10.00 2.11
N VAL A 167 -16.06 -9.48 1.00
CA VAL A 167 -16.54 -8.27 0.36
C VAL A 167 -16.92 -8.54 -1.09
N SER A 168 -17.84 -7.75 -1.60
CA SER A 168 -18.25 -7.74 -3.02
C SER A 168 -17.82 -6.42 -3.64
N ILE A 169 -16.95 -6.48 -4.62
CA ILE A 169 -16.39 -5.33 -5.32
C ILE A 169 -17.13 -5.20 -6.66
N LYS A 170 -17.66 -4.00 -6.95
CA LYS A 170 -18.14 -3.72 -8.30
C LYS A 170 -16.95 -3.56 -9.23
N ASP A 171 -16.96 -4.32 -10.32
CA ASP A 171 -16.02 -4.07 -11.41
C ASP A 171 -16.33 -2.72 -12.03
N THR A 172 -15.40 -1.81 -11.97
CA THR A 172 -15.46 -0.50 -12.61
C THR A 172 -14.35 -0.45 -13.66
N GLN A 173 -14.54 -1.25 -14.73
CA GLN A 173 -13.74 -1.02 -15.93
C GLN A 173 -14.07 0.31 -16.56
#